data_8d263525e8d293712093a7ac3078b65f
#
_entry.id   8d263525e8d293712093a7ac3078b65f
#
_cell.length_a   1.000
_cell.length_b   1.000
_cell.length_c   1.000
_cell.angle_alpha   90.00
_cell.angle_beta   90.00
_cell.angle_gamma   90.00
#
_symmetry.space_group_name_H-M   'P 1'
#
loop_
_entity.id
_entity.type
_entity.pdbx_description
1 polymer ?
#
loop_
_entity_poly.entity_id
_entity_poly.type
_entity_poly.pdbx_seq_one_letter_code
_entity_poly.pdbx_strand_id
1 'polypeptide(L)'
;MAYLNFAVATARWSYTAMAAHMGLEVAEPSEPVAREMGFNQAGAHLVRQIGTLPAPDDHTAYSRDSATALALYQQRWLTFGADVLDADLDDTAALIGQRPANQDEMMEKMEAFVLQAGPEYDARLIQHFHNWLRRQDFLLTGCGIASAFVGLDLQIIPER
;
A
#
# COMPACT_ATOMS: atom_id res chain seq x y z
N MET A 1 4.53 -3.39 12.15
CA MET A 1 4.87 -3.25 10.70
C MET A 1 4.85 -4.57 9.95
N ALA A 2 5.51 -5.64 10.41
CA ALA A 2 5.54 -6.94 9.70
C ALA A 2 4.16 -7.47 9.28
N TYR A 3 3.17 -7.36 10.18
CA TYR A 3 1.80 -7.77 9.88
C TYR A 3 1.16 -6.97 8.73
N LEU A 4 1.35 -5.65 8.70
CA LEU A 4 0.81 -4.80 7.64
C LEU A 4 1.47 -5.11 6.29
N ASN A 5 2.79 -5.25 6.25
CA ASN A 5 3.51 -5.66 5.04
C ASN A 5 3.00 -7.00 4.50
N PHE A 6 2.82 -7.99 5.40
CA PHE A 6 2.32 -9.30 5.01
C PHE A 6 0.87 -9.25 4.50
N ALA A 7 0.00 -8.46 5.15
CA ALA A 7 -1.39 -8.30 4.74
C ALA A 7 -1.50 -7.67 3.34
N VAL A 8 -0.75 -6.59 3.09
CA VAL A 8 -0.74 -5.91 1.78
C VAL A 8 -0.18 -6.84 0.69
N ALA A 9 0.94 -7.52 0.95
CA ALA A 9 1.53 -8.45 -0.02
C ALA A 9 0.59 -9.60 -0.36
N THR A 10 -0.05 -10.23 0.66
CA THR A 10 -0.99 -11.35 0.45
C THR A 10 -2.22 -10.91 -0.33
N ALA A 11 -2.78 -9.75 -0.01
CA ALA A 11 -3.91 -9.19 -0.74
C ALA A 11 -3.52 -8.93 -2.20
N ARG A 12 -2.37 -8.29 -2.45
CA ARG A 12 -1.86 -8.04 -3.80
C ARG A 12 -1.72 -9.33 -4.60
N TRP A 13 -1.09 -10.35 -4.03
CA TRP A 13 -0.95 -11.66 -4.68
C TRP A 13 -2.30 -12.29 -5.01
N SER A 14 -3.30 -12.16 -4.11
CA SER A 14 -4.64 -12.68 -4.35
C SER A 14 -5.30 -11.99 -5.56
N TYR A 15 -5.21 -10.67 -5.66
CA TYR A 15 -5.76 -9.94 -6.82
C TYR A 15 -5.00 -10.24 -8.11
N THR A 16 -3.67 -10.40 -8.06
CA THR A 16 -2.88 -10.83 -9.22
C THR A 16 -3.32 -12.22 -9.70
N ALA A 17 -3.52 -13.17 -8.78
CA ALA A 17 -3.99 -14.51 -9.12
C ALA A 17 -5.42 -14.51 -9.69
N MET A 18 -6.32 -13.69 -9.13
CA MET A 18 -7.68 -13.52 -9.65
C MET A 18 -7.67 -12.94 -11.07
N ALA A 19 -6.88 -11.89 -11.31
CA ALA A 19 -6.73 -11.31 -12.65
C ALA A 19 -6.23 -12.35 -13.67
N ALA A 20 -5.18 -13.10 -13.31
CA ALA A 20 -4.64 -14.16 -14.16
C ALA A 20 -5.68 -15.27 -14.45
N HIS A 21 -6.44 -15.70 -13.43
CA HIS A 21 -7.50 -16.71 -13.60
C HIS A 21 -8.60 -16.23 -14.53
N MET A 22 -8.93 -14.95 -14.49
CA MET A 22 -9.97 -14.33 -15.34
C MET A 22 -9.43 -13.88 -16.71
N GLY A 23 -8.13 -14.05 -16.99
CA GLY A 23 -7.50 -13.59 -18.24
C GLY A 23 -7.49 -12.07 -18.38
N LEU A 24 -7.47 -11.34 -17.28
CA LEU A 24 -7.45 -9.88 -17.26
C LEU A 24 -6.00 -9.34 -17.25
N GLU A 25 -5.73 -8.38 -18.12
CA GLU A 25 -4.53 -7.56 -18.04
C GLU A 25 -4.83 -6.37 -17.13
N VAL A 26 -4.09 -6.27 -16.00
CA VAL A 26 -4.18 -5.14 -15.09
C VAL A 26 -3.07 -4.14 -15.39
N ALA A 27 -3.46 -2.87 -15.52
CA ALA A 27 -2.50 -1.79 -15.72
C ALA A 27 -1.81 -1.42 -14.39
N GLU A 28 -0.50 -1.14 -14.45
CA GLU A 28 0.21 -0.62 -13.29
C GLU A 28 -0.16 0.84 -13.06
N PRO A 29 -0.41 1.25 -11.81
CA PRO A 29 -0.64 2.66 -11.49
C PRO A 29 0.64 3.48 -11.65
N SER A 30 0.49 4.78 -11.89
CA SER A 30 1.63 5.70 -11.84
C SER A 30 2.27 5.72 -10.46
N GLU A 31 3.60 5.88 -10.43
CA GLU A 31 4.31 6.04 -9.15
C GLU A 31 3.87 7.34 -8.45
N PRO A 32 3.64 7.29 -7.12
CA PRO A 32 3.31 8.46 -6.35
C PRO A 32 4.40 9.53 -6.38
N VAL A 33 3.99 10.78 -6.52
CA VAL A 33 4.88 11.93 -6.58
C VAL A 33 5.11 12.51 -5.19
N ALA A 34 6.37 12.78 -4.85
CA ALA A 34 6.71 13.42 -3.59
C ALA A 34 6.18 14.85 -3.54
N ARG A 35 5.49 15.19 -2.44
CA ARG A 35 5.18 16.59 -2.13
C ARG A 35 6.17 17.08 -1.07
N GLU A 36 6.91 18.13 -1.41
CA GLU A 36 7.80 18.77 -0.45
C GLU A 36 6.96 19.47 0.63
N MET A 37 7.09 18.98 1.85
CA MET A 37 6.54 19.59 3.04
C MET A 37 7.67 19.90 4.02
N GLY A 38 7.60 21.04 4.71
CA GLY A 38 8.66 21.47 5.64
C GLY A 38 8.99 20.48 6.75
N PHE A 39 8.13 19.48 6.98
CA PHE A 39 8.32 18.42 7.98
C PHE A 39 9.09 17.18 7.47
N ASN A 40 9.36 17.06 6.17
CA ASN A 40 10.05 15.89 5.61
C ASN A 40 11.44 15.69 6.22
N GLN A 41 12.17 16.77 6.48
CA GLN A 41 13.48 16.72 7.12
C GLN A 41 13.41 16.24 8.59
N ALA A 42 12.39 16.67 9.33
CA ALA A 42 12.15 16.22 10.70
C ALA A 42 11.82 14.72 10.74
N GLY A 43 11.01 14.22 9.82
CA GLY A 43 10.73 12.79 9.68
C GLY A 43 11.98 11.97 9.40
N ALA A 44 12.79 12.38 8.44
CA ALA A 44 14.06 11.73 8.13
C ALA A 44 15.06 11.76 9.31
N HIS A 45 15.06 12.86 10.09
CA HIS A 45 15.87 12.94 11.30
C HIS A 45 15.38 11.95 12.37
N LEU A 46 14.07 11.85 12.59
CA LEU A 46 13.46 10.91 13.53
C LEU A 46 13.83 9.46 13.21
N VAL A 47 13.70 9.06 11.95
CA VAL A 47 14.08 7.71 11.47
C VAL A 47 15.55 7.42 11.82
N ARG A 48 16.47 8.35 11.53
CA ARG A 48 17.89 8.19 11.86
C ARG A 48 18.13 8.09 13.37
N GLN A 49 17.49 8.96 14.16
CA GLN A 49 17.67 8.96 15.63
C GLN A 49 17.22 7.64 16.24
N ILE A 50 16.05 7.13 15.86
CA ILE A 50 15.56 5.84 16.38
C ILE A 50 16.50 4.71 15.94
N GLY A 51 16.91 4.67 14.68
CA GLY A 51 17.79 3.63 14.13
C GLY A 51 19.17 3.56 14.77
N THR A 52 19.63 4.65 15.38
CA THR A 52 20.94 4.71 16.07
C THR A 52 20.85 4.44 17.57
N LEU A 53 19.66 4.18 18.13
CA LEU A 53 19.53 3.85 19.55
C LEU A 53 20.32 2.57 19.90
N PRO A 54 21.02 2.52 21.04
CA PRO A 54 21.68 1.30 21.48
C PRO A 54 20.69 0.13 21.63
N ALA A 55 21.12 -1.05 21.22
CA ALA A 55 20.33 -2.28 21.34
C ALA A 55 21.24 -3.39 21.91
N PRO A 56 21.32 -3.53 23.23
CA PRO A 56 22.25 -4.44 23.89
C PRO A 56 21.87 -5.93 23.77
N ASP A 57 20.62 -6.21 23.37
CA ASP A 57 20.09 -7.57 23.19
C ASP A 57 19.12 -7.64 21.99
N ASP A 58 18.78 -8.86 21.58
CA ASP A 58 17.93 -9.13 20.41
C ASP A 58 16.53 -8.54 20.57
N HIS A 59 15.97 -8.52 21.77
CA HIS A 59 14.63 -7.97 22.01
C HIS A 59 14.64 -6.45 21.82
N THR A 60 15.66 -5.77 22.37
CA THR A 60 15.82 -4.33 22.20
C THR A 60 16.13 -3.97 20.74
N ALA A 61 16.93 -4.79 20.05
CA ALA A 61 17.21 -4.63 18.62
C ALA A 61 15.91 -4.74 17.80
N TYR A 62 15.10 -5.78 18.04
CA TYR A 62 13.81 -5.93 17.38
C TYR A 62 12.86 -4.75 17.62
N SER A 63 12.82 -4.27 18.86
CA SER A 63 11.97 -3.12 19.24
C SER A 63 12.41 -1.84 18.55
N ARG A 64 13.72 -1.55 18.52
CA ARG A 64 14.31 -0.42 17.79
C ARG A 64 14.01 -0.51 16.30
N ASP A 65 14.23 -1.67 15.68
CA ASP A 65 14.06 -1.86 14.25
C ASP A 65 12.56 -1.75 13.85
N SER A 66 11.67 -2.24 14.72
CA SER A 66 10.22 -2.07 14.54
C SER A 66 9.80 -0.60 14.64
N ALA A 67 10.34 0.15 15.59
CA ALA A 67 10.06 1.58 15.74
C ALA A 67 10.63 2.39 14.56
N THR A 68 11.84 2.03 14.10
CA THR A 68 12.46 2.64 12.91
C THR A 68 11.59 2.41 11.66
N ALA A 69 11.10 1.20 11.46
CA ALA A 69 10.22 0.85 10.36
C ALA A 69 8.90 1.65 10.39
N LEU A 70 8.32 1.83 11.58
CA LEU A 70 7.10 2.64 11.75
C LEU A 70 7.37 4.12 11.47
N ALA A 71 8.47 4.66 11.95
CA ALA A 71 8.87 6.05 11.70
C ALA A 71 9.13 6.29 10.20
N LEU A 72 9.76 5.33 9.51
CA LEU A 72 9.96 5.40 8.07
C LEU A 72 8.63 5.38 7.31
N TYR A 73 7.70 4.51 7.70
CA TYR A 73 6.36 4.46 7.10
C TYR A 73 5.61 5.79 7.26
N GLN A 74 5.65 6.38 8.46
CA GLN A 74 5.06 7.71 8.70
C GLN A 74 5.74 8.80 7.85
N GLN A 75 7.06 8.77 7.73
CA GLN A 75 7.80 9.71 6.89
C GLN A 75 7.41 9.56 5.41
N ARG A 76 7.22 8.34 4.91
CA ARG A 76 6.75 8.11 3.53
C ARG A 76 5.32 8.61 3.33
N TRP A 77 4.44 8.42 4.32
CA TRP A 77 3.10 9.01 4.30
C TRP A 77 3.13 10.54 4.26
N LEU A 78 4.00 11.18 5.02
CA LEU A 78 4.17 12.65 4.97
C LEU A 78 4.67 13.12 3.59
N THR A 79 5.47 12.31 2.93
CA THR A 79 6.06 12.68 1.63
C THR A 79 5.12 12.40 0.45
N PHE A 80 4.48 11.25 0.43
CA PHE A 80 3.73 10.73 -0.73
C PHE A 80 2.23 10.59 -0.47
N GLY A 81 1.80 10.60 0.79
CA GLY A 81 0.44 10.22 1.17
C GLY A 81 -0.66 11.12 0.57
N ALA A 82 -0.38 12.39 0.34
CA ALA A 82 -1.34 13.28 -0.30
C ALA A 82 -1.59 12.88 -1.76
N ASP A 83 -0.54 12.52 -2.50
CA ASP A 83 -0.65 12.08 -3.89
C ASP A 83 -1.30 10.70 -3.99
N VAL A 84 -0.92 9.79 -3.09
CA VAL A 84 -1.54 8.47 -2.96
C VAL A 84 -3.05 8.61 -2.69
N LEU A 85 -3.44 9.45 -1.73
CA LEU A 85 -4.85 9.66 -1.40
C LEU A 85 -5.62 10.27 -2.57
N ASP A 86 -5.07 11.28 -3.24
CA ASP A 86 -5.71 11.89 -4.40
C ASP A 86 -5.96 10.85 -5.50
N ALA A 87 -4.97 10.00 -5.80
CA ALA A 87 -5.10 8.93 -6.79
C ALA A 87 -6.13 7.85 -6.37
N ASP A 88 -6.18 7.47 -5.08
CA ASP A 88 -7.16 6.53 -4.55
C ASP A 88 -8.60 7.09 -4.65
N LEU A 89 -8.79 8.38 -4.36
CA LEU A 89 -10.08 9.06 -4.50
C LEU A 89 -10.53 9.16 -5.96
N ASP A 90 -9.59 9.41 -6.89
CA ASP A 90 -9.89 9.51 -8.32
C ASP A 90 -10.21 8.12 -8.92
N ASP A 91 -9.48 7.07 -8.56
CA ASP A 91 -9.78 5.70 -8.97
C ASP A 91 -11.16 5.25 -8.44
N THR A 92 -11.48 5.63 -7.19
CA THR A 92 -12.80 5.38 -6.61
C THR A 92 -13.88 6.13 -7.39
N ALA A 93 -13.66 7.41 -7.71
CA ALA A 93 -14.61 8.21 -8.51
C ALA A 93 -14.88 7.58 -9.88
N ALA A 94 -13.83 7.08 -10.55
CA ALA A 94 -13.97 6.40 -11.83
C ALA A 94 -14.80 5.12 -11.73
N LEU A 95 -14.75 4.42 -10.58
CA LEU A 95 -15.50 3.18 -10.35
C LEU A 95 -16.96 3.44 -9.98
N ILE A 96 -17.23 4.33 -9.02
CA ILE A 96 -18.57 4.57 -8.45
C ILE A 96 -19.29 5.80 -9.02
N GLY A 97 -18.63 6.58 -9.89
CA GLY A 97 -19.21 7.78 -10.55
C GLY A 97 -19.23 9.05 -9.70
N GLN A 98 -18.70 9.02 -8.47
CA GLN A 98 -18.64 10.19 -7.59
C GLN A 98 -17.33 10.18 -6.78
N ARG A 99 -16.58 11.31 -6.79
CA ARG A 99 -15.35 11.43 -6.01
C ARG A 99 -15.67 11.61 -4.53
N PRO A 100 -15.16 10.72 -3.64
CA PRO A 100 -15.27 10.89 -2.20
C PRO A 100 -14.50 12.13 -1.73
N ALA A 101 -14.92 12.74 -0.63
CA ALA A 101 -14.27 13.92 -0.09
C ALA A 101 -12.97 13.60 0.68
N ASN A 102 -12.87 12.40 1.24
CA ASN A 102 -11.74 11.93 2.05
C ASN A 102 -11.68 10.41 2.11
N GLN A 103 -10.67 9.88 2.79
CA GLN A 103 -10.43 8.44 2.92
C GLN A 103 -11.58 7.71 3.62
N ASP A 104 -12.17 8.27 4.67
CA ASP A 104 -13.25 7.60 5.42
C ASP A 104 -14.49 7.44 4.55
N GLU A 105 -14.88 8.49 3.84
CA GLU A 105 -15.98 8.44 2.88
C GLU A 105 -15.69 7.48 1.72
N MET A 106 -14.45 7.42 1.25
CA MET A 106 -14.01 6.49 0.23
C MET A 106 -14.23 5.04 0.69
N MET A 107 -13.77 4.69 1.89
CA MET A 107 -13.91 3.34 2.43
C MET A 107 -15.39 2.95 2.60
N GLU A 108 -16.21 3.84 3.16
CA GLU A 108 -17.66 3.62 3.33
C GLU A 108 -18.36 3.37 1.97
N LYS A 109 -18.09 4.22 0.99
CA LYS A 109 -18.70 4.11 -0.35
C LYS A 109 -18.22 2.86 -1.09
N MET A 110 -16.94 2.51 -0.96
CA MET A 110 -16.40 1.30 -1.57
C MET A 110 -16.99 0.04 -0.96
N GLU A 111 -17.14 -0.03 0.37
CA GLU A 111 -17.81 -1.14 1.03
C GLU A 111 -19.26 -1.30 0.52
N ALA A 112 -20.02 -0.21 0.51
CA ALA A 112 -21.39 -0.22 0.02
C ALA A 112 -21.49 -0.65 -1.46
N PHE A 113 -20.54 -0.20 -2.29
CA PHE A 113 -20.49 -0.56 -3.71
C PHE A 113 -20.17 -2.04 -3.90
N VAL A 114 -19.13 -2.56 -3.24
CA VAL A 114 -18.73 -3.98 -3.35
C VAL A 114 -19.84 -4.93 -2.93
N LEU A 115 -20.60 -4.59 -1.87
CA LEU A 115 -21.71 -5.42 -1.40
C LEU A 115 -22.89 -5.49 -2.40
N GLN A 116 -22.99 -4.57 -3.34
CA GLN A 116 -24.07 -4.47 -4.33
C GLN A 116 -23.62 -4.77 -5.76
N ALA A 117 -22.30 -4.78 -6.02
CA ALA A 117 -21.74 -4.97 -7.34
C ALA A 117 -22.02 -6.39 -7.85
N GLY A 118 -22.45 -6.49 -9.11
CA GLY A 118 -22.57 -7.76 -9.81
C GLY A 118 -21.26 -8.13 -10.53
N PRO A 119 -21.22 -9.33 -11.15
CA PRO A 119 -20.03 -9.85 -11.83
C PRO A 119 -19.50 -8.94 -12.96
N GLU A 120 -20.37 -8.08 -13.52
CA GLU A 120 -19.98 -7.10 -14.54
C GLU A 120 -18.97 -6.06 -14.06
N TYR A 121 -18.80 -5.92 -12.74
CA TYR A 121 -17.83 -5.02 -12.11
C TYR A 121 -16.51 -5.71 -11.73
N ASP A 122 -16.41 -7.04 -11.80
CA ASP A 122 -15.26 -7.80 -11.31
C ASP A 122 -13.93 -7.29 -11.89
N ALA A 123 -13.86 -7.10 -13.21
CA ALA A 123 -12.63 -6.60 -13.85
C ALA A 123 -12.24 -5.20 -13.36
N ARG A 124 -13.21 -4.31 -13.15
CA ARG A 124 -12.99 -2.94 -12.66
C ARG A 124 -12.60 -2.94 -11.18
N LEU A 125 -13.19 -3.80 -10.36
CA LEU A 125 -12.85 -3.98 -8.95
C LEU A 125 -11.44 -4.54 -8.80
N ILE A 126 -11.07 -5.54 -9.61
CA ILE A 126 -9.70 -6.10 -9.62
C ILE A 126 -8.69 -5.01 -9.96
N GLN A 127 -8.92 -4.21 -11.00
CA GLN A 127 -8.03 -3.10 -11.35
C GLN A 127 -7.94 -2.05 -10.24
N HIS A 128 -9.08 -1.68 -9.63
CA HIS A 128 -9.11 -0.71 -8.54
C HIS A 128 -8.30 -1.17 -7.33
N PHE A 129 -8.54 -2.39 -6.85
CA PHE A 129 -7.82 -2.93 -5.70
C PHE A 129 -6.35 -3.23 -6.01
N HIS A 130 -6.02 -3.61 -7.25
CA HIS A 130 -4.64 -3.72 -7.69
C HIS A 130 -3.92 -2.37 -7.54
N ASN A 131 -4.46 -1.29 -8.09
CA ASN A 131 -3.90 0.05 -8.00
C ASN A 131 -3.69 0.49 -6.54
N TRP A 132 -4.73 0.32 -5.72
CA TRP A 132 -4.68 0.66 -4.29
C TRP A 132 -3.57 -0.11 -3.57
N LEU A 133 -3.47 -1.43 -3.76
CA LEU A 133 -2.46 -2.27 -3.13
C LEU A 133 -1.04 -1.95 -3.61
N ARG A 134 -0.86 -1.61 -4.89
CA ARG A 134 0.44 -1.17 -5.42
C ARG A 134 0.91 0.14 -4.77
N ARG A 135 0.01 1.08 -4.53
CA ARG A 135 0.32 2.31 -3.80
C ARG A 135 0.64 2.06 -2.32
N GLN A 136 -0.06 1.12 -1.67
CA GLN A 136 0.29 0.68 -0.31
C GLN A 136 1.65 0.00 -0.25
N ASP A 137 1.97 -0.90 -1.19
CA ASP A 137 3.29 -1.51 -1.34
C ASP A 137 4.39 -0.45 -1.48
N PHE A 138 4.16 0.55 -2.32
CA PHE A 138 5.08 1.67 -2.49
C PHE A 138 5.34 2.39 -1.15
N LEU A 139 4.31 2.70 -0.37
CA LEU A 139 4.46 3.35 0.94
C LEU A 139 5.20 2.47 1.96
N LEU A 140 5.12 1.15 1.83
CA LEU A 140 5.75 0.19 2.72
C LEU A 140 7.20 -0.14 2.33
N THR A 141 7.70 0.36 1.20
CA THR A 141 9.07 0.09 0.73
C THR A 141 10.11 0.48 1.79
N GLY A 142 10.96 -0.46 2.18
CA GLY A 142 12.00 -0.28 3.20
C GLY A 142 11.50 -0.27 4.65
N CYS A 143 10.21 -0.45 4.90
CA CYS A 143 9.62 -0.38 6.24
C CYS A 143 9.71 -1.72 6.99
N GLY A 144 10.93 -2.13 7.33
CA GLY A 144 11.21 -3.32 8.15
C GLY A 144 11.53 -4.58 7.34
N ILE A 145 11.82 -5.68 8.05
CA ILE A 145 12.27 -6.95 7.46
C ILE A 145 11.23 -7.52 6.48
N ALA A 146 9.95 -7.36 6.78
CA ALA A 146 8.88 -7.85 5.91
C ALA A 146 8.73 -7.04 4.61
N SER A 147 9.43 -5.90 4.46
CA SER A 147 9.49 -5.16 3.19
C SER A 147 10.15 -5.98 2.06
N ALA A 148 10.84 -7.08 2.39
CA ALA A 148 11.30 -8.04 1.39
C ALA A 148 10.15 -8.69 0.59
N PHE A 149 8.93 -8.69 1.11
CA PHE A 149 7.73 -9.15 0.39
C PHE A 149 7.12 -8.07 -0.51
N VAL A 150 7.51 -6.81 -0.32
CA VAL A 150 7.09 -5.69 -1.17
C VAL A 150 7.74 -5.86 -2.55
N GLY A 151 6.94 -5.79 -3.60
CA GLY A 151 7.42 -5.94 -4.97
C GLY A 151 7.70 -7.37 -5.44
N LEU A 152 7.58 -8.40 -4.58
CA LEU A 152 7.65 -9.78 -5.04
C LEU A 152 6.34 -10.17 -5.74
N ASP A 153 6.45 -10.62 -6.97
CA ASP A 153 5.32 -11.14 -7.72
C ASP A 153 5.17 -12.65 -7.52
N LEU A 154 3.92 -13.14 -7.57
CA LEU A 154 3.65 -14.57 -7.58
C LEU A 154 4.26 -15.19 -8.84
N GLN A 155 5.05 -16.24 -8.65
CA GLN A 155 5.45 -17.09 -9.77
C GLN A 155 4.26 -17.97 -10.15
N ILE A 156 3.76 -17.79 -11.36
CA ILE A 156 2.75 -18.68 -11.93
C ILE A 156 3.45 -20.03 -12.16
N ILE A 157 2.98 -21.06 -11.46
CA ILE A 157 3.45 -22.43 -11.70
C ILE A 157 2.85 -22.86 -13.05
N PRO A 158 3.68 -23.14 -14.07
CA PRO A 158 3.14 -23.58 -15.36
C PRO A 158 2.37 -24.89 -15.16
N GLU A 159 1.18 -24.97 -15.73
CA GLU A 159 0.41 -26.22 -15.80
C GLU A 159 1.29 -27.30 -16.46
N ARG A 160 1.31 -28.51 -15.86
CA ARG A 160 2.05 -29.67 -16.39
C ARG A 160 1.26 -30.36 -17.47
#